data_d54d9d869c7170bb51e20c8ecd3ebfba
#
_entry.id   d54d9d869c7170bb51e20c8ecd3ebfba
#
_cell.length_a   1.000
_cell.length_b   1.000
_cell.length_c   1.000
_cell.angle_alpha   90.00
_cell.angle_beta   90.00
_cell.angle_gamma   90.00
#
_symmetry.space_group_name_H-M   'P 1'
#
loop_
_entity.id
_entity.type
_entity.pdbx_description
1 polymer ?
#
loop_
_entity_poly.entity_id
_entity_poly.type
_entity_poly.pdbx_seq_one_letter_code
_entity_poly.pdbx_strand_id
1 'polypeptide(L)'
;IVLFAATLVNEKYPAVTPASELFRTALKADNGEEATTKTNLLKQAKLIKCSGETNEKEVARYAVDGDVKTKWCDTSTAPNYIDFDFGKEQTIRGWKLVNAGNEGSVFITHTCFLQGRNSPDEEWKTIDELSDNKKNTVVRQFKPTSVRYVRLLVTQSTQNNSLKAARIYELEVY
;
A
#
# COMPACT_ATOMS: atom_id res chain seq x y z
N ILE A 1 -44.07 11.87 2.29
CA ILE A 1 -44.34 10.57 2.93
C ILE A 1 -43.30 10.28 4.02
N VAL A 2 -41.99 10.45 3.78
CA VAL A 2 -40.93 10.19 4.77
C VAL A 2 -40.97 11.23 5.92
N LEU A 3 -41.24 12.52 5.60
CA LEU A 3 -41.43 13.56 6.61
C LEU A 3 -42.64 13.30 7.52
N PHE A 4 -43.73 12.78 6.96
CA PHE A 4 -44.94 12.47 7.72
C PHE A 4 -44.73 11.28 8.68
N ALA A 5 -43.94 10.28 8.29
CA ALA A 5 -43.60 9.15 9.16
C ALA A 5 -42.69 9.59 10.31
N ALA A 6 -41.73 10.48 10.07
CA ALA A 6 -40.84 11.00 11.10
C ALA A 6 -41.58 11.86 12.16
N THR A 7 -42.57 12.66 11.74
CA THR A 7 -43.39 13.46 12.64
C THR A 7 -44.29 12.58 13.52
N LEU A 8 -44.91 11.55 12.95
CA LEU A 8 -45.74 10.59 13.70
C LEU A 8 -44.96 9.77 14.73
N VAL A 9 -43.72 9.40 14.39
CA VAL A 9 -42.83 8.66 15.32
C VAL A 9 -42.45 9.54 16.51
N ASN A 10 -42.19 10.82 16.31
CA ASN A 10 -41.82 11.74 17.40
C ASN A 10 -42.97 12.01 18.39
N GLU A 11 -44.20 12.08 17.90
CA GLU A 11 -45.37 12.33 18.77
C GLU A 11 -45.75 11.08 19.57
N LYS A 12 -45.62 9.91 19.00
CA LYS A 12 -46.08 8.66 19.63
C LYS A 12 -45.02 7.96 20.47
N TYR A 13 -43.73 8.25 20.20
CA TYR A 13 -42.59 7.61 20.87
C TYR A 13 -41.46 8.64 21.13
N PRO A 14 -41.61 9.52 22.13
CA PRO A 14 -40.64 10.58 22.37
C PRO A 14 -39.24 10.11 22.79
N ALA A 15 -39.09 8.83 23.10
CA ALA A 15 -37.79 8.22 23.43
C ALA A 15 -37.06 7.60 22.20
N VAL A 16 -37.65 7.68 21.00
CA VAL A 16 -37.01 7.15 19.80
C VAL A 16 -36.08 8.17 19.18
N THR A 17 -34.88 7.75 18.87
CA THR A 17 -33.87 8.57 18.21
C THR A 17 -34.41 9.21 16.93
N PRO A 18 -34.25 10.52 16.71
CA PRO A 18 -34.73 11.18 15.50
C PRO A 18 -34.24 10.49 14.23
N ALA A 19 -35.09 10.42 13.21
CA ALA A 19 -34.76 9.77 11.94
C ALA A 19 -33.44 10.29 11.33
N SER A 20 -33.12 11.57 11.54
CA SER A 20 -31.86 12.17 11.13
C SER A 20 -30.61 11.56 11.83
N GLU A 21 -30.74 11.16 13.10
CA GLU A 21 -29.64 10.50 13.83
C GLU A 21 -29.52 9.02 13.43
N LEU A 22 -30.65 8.33 13.25
CA LEU A 22 -30.67 6.97 12.73
C LEU A 22 -30.02 6.93 11.33
N PHE A 23 -30.31 7.90 10.48
CA PHE A 23 -29.71 8.02 9.16
C PHE A 23 -28.19 8.30 9.23
N ARG A 24 -27.77 9.17 10.14
CA ARG A 24 -26.35 9.42 10.41
C ARG A 24 -25.62 8.21 10.98
N THR A 25 -26.29 7.44 11.82
CA THR A 25 -25.73 6.21 12.40
C THR A 25 -25.65 5.09 11.33
N ALA A 26 -26.69 4.97 10.49
CA ALA A 26 -26.65 4.05 9.36
C ALA A 26 -25.60 4.41 8.32
N LEU A 27 -25.45 5.70 7.97
CA LEU A 27 -24.37 6.19 7.10
C LEU A 27 -22.97 5.96 7.71
N LYS A 28 -22.82 6.08 9.03
CA LYS A 28 -21.57 5.74 9.72
C LYS A 28 -21.29 4.24 9.73
N ALA A 29 -22.32 3.40 9.82
CA ALA A 29 -22.19 1.95 9.80
C ALA A 29 -21.86 1.43 8.38
N ASP A 30 -22.38 2.08 7.33
CA ASP A 30 -22.14 1.69 5.93
C ASP A 30 -20.81 2.27 5.39
N ASN A 31 -20.33 3.38 5.99
CA ASN A 31 -19.02 3.98 5.74
C ASN A 31 -18.00 3.55 6.80
N GLY A 32 -18.09 2.35 7.33
CA GLY A 32 -17.24 1.79 8.38
C GLY A 32 -15.75 1.66 8.06
N GLU A 33 -15.25 2.43 7.11
CA GLU A 33 -13.88 2.90 7.05
C GLU A 33 -13.88 4.37 7.47
N GLU A 34 -13.53 4.66 8.74
CA GLU A 34 -12.85 5.92 9.00
C GLU A 34 -11.82 6.09 7.88
N ALA A 35 -11.91 7.19 7.14
CA ALA A 35 -10.81 7.65 6.31
C ALA A 35 -9.69 8.09 7.26
N THR A 36 -9.11 7.13 8.00
CA THR A 36 -7.81 7.30 8.61
C THR A 36 -6.88 7.57 7.43
N THR A 37 -6.38 8.76 7.33
CA THR A 37 -5.30 9.10 6.41
C THR A 37 -4.22 8.05 6.63
N LYS A 38 -4.16 7.07 5.72
CA LYS A 38 -3.22 5.95 5.83
C LYS A 38 -1.83 6.54 5.72
N THR A 39 -1.16 6.68 6.86
CA THR A 39 0.20 7.22 6.89
C THR A 39 1.16 6.18 6.33
N ASN A 40 1.91 6.54 5.30
CA ASN A 40 2.97 5.68 4.78
C ASN A 40 4.08 5.54 5.82
N LEU A 41 4.19 4.37 6.45
CA LEU A 41 5.20 4.06 7.48
C LEU A 41 6.62 4.07 6.92
N LEU A 42 6.79 3.82 5.60
CA LEU A 42 8.11 3.78 4.96
C LEU A 42 8.78 5.14 4.85
N LYS A 43 8.02 6.25 4.90
CA LYS A 43 8.61 7.60 4.87
C LYS A 43 9.59 7.85 6.01
N GLN A 44 9.33 7.26 7.18
CA GLN A 44 10.16 7.40 8.37
C GLN A 44 11.07 6.19 8.60
N ALA A 45 10.89 5.10 7.86
CA ALA A 45 11.70 3.91 7.95
C ALA A 45 13.12 4.15 7.41
N LYS A 46 14.10 3.47 7.98
CA LYS A 46 15.47 3.47 7.48
C LYS A 46 15.55 2.56 6.26
N LEU A 47 15.97 3.08 5.13
CA LEU A 47 16.40 2.26 3.99
C LEU A 47 17.70 1.54 4.41
N ILE A 48 17.67 0.20 4.41
CA ILE A 48 18.80 -0.62 4.83
C ILE A 48 19.62 -1.06 3.63
N LYS A 49 18.93 -1.52 2.58
CA LYS A 49 19.57 -2.13 1.41
C LYS A 49 18.61 -2.10 0.21
N CYS A 50 19.19 -2.04 -0.99
CA CYS A 50 18.49 -2.32 -2.25
C CYS A 50 19.36 -3.23 -3.12
N SER A 51 18.78 -3.85 -4.13
CA SER A 51 19.48 -4.68 -5.11
C SER A 51 20.41 -3.87 -6.01
N GLY A 52 19.99 -2.66 -6.38
CA GLY A 52 20.75 -1.73 -7.20
C GLY A 52 20.01 -0.42 -7.43
N GLU A 53 20.74 0.53 -8.00
CA GLU A 53 20.24 1.84 -8.43
C GLU A 53 20.87 2.17 -9.79
N THR A 54 20.06 2.56 -10.75
CA THR A 54 20.55 2.80 -12.11
C THR A 54 21.42 4.06 -12.17
N ASN A 55 21.04 5.10 -11.44
CA ASN A 55 21.77 6.37 -11.38
C ASN A 55 21.30 7.21 -10.17
N GLU A 56 21.98 8.31 -9.90
CA GLU A 56 21.72 9.21 -8.76
C GLU A 56 20.34 9.88 -8.78
N LYS A 57 19.63 9.88 -9.91
CA LYS A 57 18.29 10.47 -10.07
C LYS A 57 17.18 9.43 -9.93
N GLU A 58 17.51 8.16 -9.70
CA GLU A 58 16.57 7.04 -9.65
C GLU A 58 16.91 6.11 -8.48
N VAL A 59 17.25 6.72 -7.34
CA VAL A 59 17.66 5.99 -6.12
C VAL A 59 16.49 5.35 -5.40
N ALA A 60 16.77 4.29 -4.62
CA ALA A 60 15.77 3.52 -3.91
C ALA A 60 14.88 4.36 -2.95
N ARG A 61 15.44 5.44 -2.39
CA ARG A 61 14.70 6.33 -1.49
C ARG A 61 13.54 7.06 -2.19
N TYR A 62 13.62 7.27 -3.48
CA TYR A 62 12.54 7.89 -4.25
C TYR A 62 11.29 7.02 -4.38
N ALA A 63 11.39 5.71 -4.14
CA ALA A 63 10.20 4.86 -4.10
C ALA A 63 9.29 5.09 -2.87
N VAL A 64 9.70 5.93 -1.91
CA VAL A 64 8.97 6.15 -0.64
C VAL A 64 8.94 7.61 -0.20
N ASP A 65 9.31 8.55 -1.07
CA ASP A 65 9.41 9.97 -0.74
C ASP A 65 8.05 10.71 -0.78
N GLY A 66 7.06 10.09 -1.41
CA GLY A 66 5.71 10.64 -1.58
C GLY A 66 5.58 11.55 -2.81
N ASP A 67 6.58 11.58 -3.69
CA ASP A 67 6.53 12.31 -4.95
C ASP A 67 6.44 11.33 -6.13
N VAL A 68 5.26 11.23 -6.72
CA VAL A 68 5.01 10.38 -7.91
C VAL A 68 5.71 10.88 -9.19
N LYS A 69 6.58 11.87 -9.11
CA LYS A 69 7.42 12.34 -10.21
C LYS A 69 8.85 11.78 -10.13
N THR A 70 9.26 11.30 -8.98
CA THR A 70 10.50 10.59 -8.74
C THR A 70 10.27 9.09 -8.73
N LYS A 71 11.31 8.30 -8.92
CA LYS A 71 11.20 6.83 -8.87
C LYS A 71 12.51 6.17 -8.47
N TRP A 72 12.41 4.97 -7.97
CA TRP A 72 13.52 4.02 -7.98
C TRP A 72 13.56 3.29 -9.33
N CYS A 73 14.77 3.11 -9.86
CA CYS A 73 15.02 2.24 -11.01
C CYS A 73 16.24 1.35 -10.75
N ASP A 74 16.07 0.06 -11.00
CA ASP A 74 17.14 -0.92 -10.95
C ASP A 74 17.07 -1.80 -12.21
N THR A 75 18.08 -1.70 -13.07
CA THR A 75 18.19 -2.44 -14.33
C THR A 75 19.00 -3.74 -14.20
N SER A 76 19.38 -4.12 -12.98
CA SER A 76 20.04 -5.39 -12.73
C SER A 76 19.09 -6.58 -12.95
N THR A 77 19.68 -7.76 -13.03
CA THR A 77 18.89 -9.00 -13.17
C THR A 77 18.08 -9.24 -11.90
N ALA A 78 16.79 -9.52 -12.06
CA ALA A 78 15.91 -9.94 -10.95
C ALA A 78 16.50 -11.14 -10.17
N PRO A 79 16.19 -11.29 -8.88
CA PRO A 79 15.22 -10.47 -8.15
C PRO A 79 15.78 -9.10 -7.75
N ASN A 80 14.97 -8.05 -7.95
CA ASN A 80 15.26 -6.72 -7.44
C ASN A 80 14.56 -6.55 -6.08
N TYR A 81 15.13 -5.77 -5.16
CA TYR A 81 14.53 -5.57 -3.85
C TYR A 81 14.92 -4.25 -3.20
N ILE A 82 14.05 -3.80 -2.28
CA ILE A 82 14.30 -2.67 -1.36
C ILE A 82 13.90 -3.11 0.05
N ASP A 83 14.81 -2.93 1.01
CA ASP A 83 14.64 -3.31 2.41
C ASP A 83 14.58 -2.09 3.32
N PHE A 84 13.62 -2.11 4.25
CA PHE A 84 13.41 -1.06 5.24
C PHE A 84 13.40 -1.61 6.67
N ASP A 85 13.87 -0.80 7.62
CA ASP A 85 13.74 -1.03 9.08
C ASP A 85 12.85 0.08 9.67
N PHE A 86 11.76 -0.28 10.28
CA PHE A 86 10.91 0.64 11.04
C PHE A 86 11.53 1.06 12.39
N GLY A 87 12.67 0.46 12.77
CA GLY A 87 13.33 0.67 14.07
C GLY A 87 12.68 -0.06 15.24
N LYS A 88 11.41 -0.41 15.11
CA LYS A 88 10.61 -1.22 16.05
C LYS A 88 9.53 -1.96 15.30
N GLU A 89 8.90 -2.93 15.95
CA GLU A 89 7.74 -3.61 15.36
C GLU A 89 6.60 -2.61 15.08
N GLN A 90 6.00 -2.77 13.92
CA GLN A 90 4.81 -2.04 13.47
C GLN A 90 3.76 -3.04 13.02
N THR A 91 2.49 -2.75 13.29
CA THR A 91 1.39 -3.54 12.74
C THR A 91 1.00 -2.94 11.39
N ILE A 92 1.24 -3.67 10.32
CA ILE A 92 0.89 -3.29 8.96
C ILE A 92 -0.36 -4.04 8.50
N ARG A 93 -1.16 -3.43 7.60
CA ARG A 93 -2.47 -3.95 7.15
C ARG A 93 -2.66 -3.92 5.65
N GLY A 94 -1.76 -3.27 4.96
CA GLY A 94 -1.86 -3.11 3.52
C GLY A 94 -0.70 -2.31 2.94
N TRP A 95 -0.68 -2.24 1.64
CA TRP A 95 0.33 -1.51 0.88
C TRP A 95 -0.25 -0.96 -0.42
N LYS A 96 0.42 0.04 -0.95
CA LYS A 96 0.14 0.59 -2.27
C LYS A 96 1.43 0.63 -3.08
N LEU A 97 1.31 0.28 -4.36
CA LEU A 97 2.39 0.33 -5.33
C LEU A 97 1.99 1.20 -6.51
N VAL A 98 2.82 2.18 -6.84
CA VAL A 98 2.71 2.97 -8.07
C VAL A 98 3.87 2.59 -8.98
N ASN A 99 3.54 1.97 -10.10
CA ASN A 99 4.48 1.49 -11.11
C ASN A 99 4.81 2.56 -12.15
N ALA A 100 5.61 2.22 -13.14
CA ALA A 100 6.02 3.08 -14.24
C ALA A 100 5.14 2.92 -15.50
N GLY A 101 3.85 2.63 -15.34
CA GLY A 101 2.92 2.48 -16.46
C GLY A 101 2.69 3.75 -17.28
N ASN A 102 2.98 4.92 -16.72
CA ASN A 102 3.01 6.22 -17.43
C ASN A 102 4.19 6.36 -18.40
N GLU A 103 5.27 5.60 -18.20
CA GLU A 103 6.38 5.50 -19.15
C GLU A 103 6.11 4.47 -20.26
N GLY A 104 5.21 3.54 -20.01
CA GLY A 104 4.78 2.49 -20.91
C GLY A 104 4.26 1.28 -20.12
N SER A 105 3.19 0.65 -20.60
CA SER A 105 2.55 -0.50 -19.91
C SER A 105 3.52 -1.66 -19.70
N VAL A 106 4.55 -1.80 -20.52
CA VAL A 106 5.60 -2.81 -20.40
C VAL A 106 6.38 -2.68 -19.09
N PHE A 107 6.51 -1.48 -18.52
CA PHE A 107 7.23 -1.21 -17.28
C PHE A 107 6.40 -1.36 -16.00
N ILE A 108 5.19 -1.85 -16.12
CA ILE A 108 4.39 -2.25 -14.95
C ILE A 108 5.02 -3.53 -14.36
N THR A 109 5.37 -3.51 -13.09
CA THR A 109 5.84 -4.69 -12.37
C THR A 109 4.80 -5.81 -12.47
N HIS A 110 5.20 -6.97 -12.99
CA HIS A 110 4.32 -8.12 -13.21
C HIS A 110 4.14 -8.93 -11.92
N THR A 111 5.26 -9.25 -11.23
CA THR A 111 5.22 -10.07 -10.01
C THR A 111 6.15 -9.51 -8.95
N CYS A 112 5.60 -9.27 -7.77
CA CYS A 112 6.36 -8.86 -6.60
C CYS A 112 5.70 -9.35 -5.31
N PHE A 113 6.46 -9.30 -4.22
CA PHE A 113 6.05 -9.76 -2.89
C PHE A 113 6.36 -8.68 -1.86
N LEU A 114 5.40 -8.43 -0.97
CA LEU A 114 5.69 -7.77 0.27
C LEU A 114 6.10 -8.83 1.28
N GLN A 115 7.31 -8.70 1.83
CA GLN A 115 7.86 -9.63 2.81
C GLN A 115 8.15 -8.90 4.11
N GLY A 116 8.19 -9.63 5.23
CA GLY A 116 8.51 -9.09 6.53
C GLY A 116 9.27 -10.07 7.40
N ARG A 117 9.96 -9.51 8.44
CA ARG A 117 10.62 -10.25 9.51
C ARG A 117 10.79 -9.36 10.73
N ASN A 118 11.08 -9.92 11.88
CA ASN A 118 11.26 -9.17 13.14
C ASN A 118 12.71 -9.07 13.61
N SER A 119 13.59 -9.96 13.13
CA SER A 119 15.04 -9.93 13.39
C SER A 119 15.84 -9.91 12.08
N PRO A 120 17.04 -9.30 12.06
CA PRO A 120 17.96 -9.38 10.92
C PRO A 120 18.35 -10.80 10.54
N ASP A 121 18.36 -11.71 11.51
CA ASP A 121 18.78 -13.11 11.34
C ASP A 121 17.62 -14.05 10.94
N GLU A 122 16.37 -13.54 10.92
CA GLU A 122 15.22 -14.31 10.46
C GLU A 122 15.14 -14.32 8.94
N GLU A 123 14.62 -15.42 8.41
CA GLU A 123 14.24 -15.52 7.01
C GLU A 123 13.08 -14.58 6.67
N TRP A 124 13.09 -14.04 5.46
CA TRP A 124 11.97 -13.23 4.95
C TRP A 124 10.72 -14.09 4.74
N LYS A 125 9.61 -13.67 5.33
CA LYS A 125 8.30 -14.32 5.17
C LYS A 125 7.41 -13.48 4.26
N THR A 126 6.78 -14.11 3.28
CA THR A 126 5.82 -13.43 2.41
C THR A 126 4.57 -13.06 3.20
N ILE A 127 4.20 -11.79 3.16
CA ILE A 127 2.99 -11.22 3.78
C ILE A 127 1.90 -11.14 2.73
N ASP A 128 2.23 -10.67 1.52
CA ASP A 128 1.32 -10.57 0.40
C ASP A 128 2.05 -10.75 -0.93
N GLU A 129 1.34 -11.27 -1.91
CA GLU A 129 1.85 -11.53 -3.26
C GLU A 129 1.01 -10.77 -4.29
N LEU A 130 1.66 -10.09 -5.19
CA LEU A 130 1.07 -9.49 -6.38
C LEU A 130 1.63 -10.20 -7.61
N SER A 131 0.80 -10.98 -8.29
CA SER A 131 1.16 -11.69 -9.53
C SER A 131 0.23 -11.29 -10.69
N ASP A 132 0.69 -11.49 -11.92
CA ASP A 132 -0.04 -11.15 -13.15
C ASP A 132 -0.58 -9.70 -13.17
N ASN A 133 0.12 -8.80 -12.52
CA ASN A 133 -0.31 -7.41 -12.39
C ASN A 133 -0.20 -6.67 -13.72
N LYS A 134 -1.27 -5.96 -14.09
CA LYS A 134 -1.34 -5.07 -15.27
C LYS A 134 -1.78 -3.65 -14.90
N LYS A 135 -1.90 -3.37 -13.60
CA LYS A 135 -2.35 -2.07 -13.11
C LYS A 135 -1.16 -1.20 -12.73
N ASN A 136 -1.17 0.05 -13.19
CA ASN A 136 -0.14 1.02 -12.81
C ASN A 136 -0.16 1.32 -11.31
N THR A 137 -1.33 1.47 -10.73
CA THR A 137 -1.51 1.66 -9.29
C THR A 137 -2.27 0.48 -8.71
N VAL A 138 -1.73 -0.11 -7.66
CA VAL A 138 -2.31 -1.24 -6.93
C VAL A 138 -2.41 -0.87 -5.47
N VAL A 139 -3.58 -1.14 -4.86
CA VAL A 139 -3.80 -1.04 -3.42
C VAL A 139 -4.22 -2.41 -2.92
N ARG A 140 -3.55 -2.90 -1.90
CA ARG A 140 -3.77 -4.23 -1.33
C ARG A 140 -3.99 -4.13 0.17
N GLN A 141 -4.84 -4.99 0.68
CA GLN A 141 -5.09 -5.14 2.12
C GLN A 141 -4.92 -6.61 2.49
N PHE A 142 -4.42 -6.86 3.70
CA PHE A 142 -4.20 -8.19 4.23
C PHE A 142 -4.47 -8.21 5.74
N LYS A 143 -4.47 -9.39 6.33
CA LYS A 143 -4.64 -9.54 7.78
C LYS A 143 -3.52 -8.78 8.51
N PRO A 144 -3.85 -7.95 9.54
CA PRO A 144 -2.86 -7.21 10.33
C PRO A 144 -1.70 -8.11 10.75
N THR A 145 -0.49 -7.67 10.45
CA THR A 145 0.74 -8.43 10.69
C THR A 145 1.77 -7.53 11.36
N SER A 146 2.38 -8.00 12.46
CA SER A 146 3.43 -7.29 13.18
C SER A 146 4.79 -7.61 12.58
N VAL A 147 5.52 -6.59 12.13
CA VAL A 147 6.87 -6.71 11.53
C VAL A 147 7.72 -5.50 11.87
N ARG A 148 9.02 -5.70 12.01
CA ARG A 148 10.02 -4.63 12.14
C ARG A 148 10.67 -4.31 10.80
N TYR A 149 11.00 -5.34 10.02
CA TYR A 149 11.66 -5.20 8.71
C TYR A 149 10.69 -5.54 7.60
N VAL A 150 10.68 -4.74 6.54
CA VAL A 150 9.86 -4.95 5.36
C VAL A 150 10.73 -4.93 4.12
N ARG A 151 10.44 -5.82 3.18
CA ARG A 151 11.05 -5.91 1.85
C ARG A 151 9.96 -5.85 0.78
N LEU A 152 10.18 -5.04 -0.23
CA LEU A 152 9.58 -5.26 -1.55
C LEU A 152 10.55 -6.15 -2.34
N LEU A 153 10.12 -7.35 -2.71
CA LEU A 153 10.86 -8.27 -3.56
C LEU A 153 10.18 -8.32 -4.94
N VAL A 154 10.89 -7.93 -5.99
CA VAL A 154 10.39 -7.94 -7.37
C VAL A 154 11.05 -9.09 -8.12
N THR A 155 10.27 -10.10 -8.50
CA THR A 155 10.78 -11.28 -9.20
C THR A 155 10.58 -11.20 -10.71
N GLN A 156 9.56 -10.46 -11.16
CA GLN A 156 9.36 -10.11 -12.57
C GLN A 156 9.03 -8.62 -12.68
N SER A 157 10.02 -7.85 -13.08
CA SER A 157 9.99 -6.38 -13.01
C SER A 157 9.19 -5.71 -14.13
N THR A 158 8.91 -6.41 -15.22
CA THR A 158 8.19 -5.87 -16.38
C THR A 158 7.21 -6.88 -16.97
N GLN A 159 6.36 -6.43 -17.90
CA GLN A 159 5.43 -7.30 -18.64
C GLN A 159 6.14 -8.13 -19.72
N ASN A 160 7.39 -7.83 -20.01
CA ASN A 160 8.21 -8.55 -20.99
C ASN A 160 9.45 -9.14 -20.29
N ASN A 161 9.54 -10.46 -20.22
CA ASN A 161 10.63 -11.18 -19.55
C ASN A 161 12.04 -10.87 -20.10
N SER A 162 12.13 -10.34 -21.32
CA SER A 162 13.40 -9.92 -21.91
C SER A 162 13.86 -8.54 -21.43
N LEU A 163 12.98 -7.75 -20.83
CA LEU A 163 13.31 -6.45 -20.26
C LEU A 163 13.50 -6.59 -18.76
N LYS A 164 14.58 -6.02 -18.25
CA LYS A 164 14.93 -6.05 -16.82
C LYS A 164 15.04 -4.61 -16.33
N ALA A 165 14.02 -4.15 -15.63
CA ALA A 165 14.00 -2.81 -15.07
C ALA A 165 12.90 -2.70 -14.01
N ALA A 166 13.22 -2.93 -12.76
CA ALA A 166 12.34 -2.56 -11.67
C ALA A 166 12.23 -1.03 -11.65
N ARG A 167 11.00 -0.51 -11.78
CA ARG A 167 10.69 0.92 -11.79
C ARG A 167 9.50 1.19 -10.90
N ILE A 168 9.76 1.76 -9.73
CA ILE A 168 8.76 2.02 -8.70
C ILE A 168 8.72 3.51 -8.42
N TYR A 169 7.57 4.14 -8.69
CA TYR A 169 7.34 5.56 -8.39
C TYR A 169 6.97 5.76 -6.93
N GLU A 170 6.16 4.88 -6.34
CA GLU A 170 5.83 5.00 -4.93
C GLU A 170 5.46 3.64 -4.35
N LEU A 171 5.98 3.35 -3.17
CA LEU A 171 5.62 2.25 -2.30
C LEU A 171 5.14 2.82 -0.97
N GLU A 172 3.92 2.49 -0.60
CA GLU A 172 3.35 2.83 0.70
C GLU A 172 3.04 1.56 1.46
N VAL A 173 3.35 1.54 2.77
CA VAL A 173 2.95 0.49 3.71
C VAL A 173 2.26 1.15 4.89
N TYR A 174 1.12 0.62 5.31
CA TYR A 174 0.26 1.19 6.36
C TYR A 174 -0.46 0.12 7.19
#